data_0126ce49b48291f9e6da41a69ebf6343
#
_entry.id   0126ce49b48291f9e6da41a69ebf6343
#
_cell.length_a   1.000
_cell.length_b   1.000
_cell.length_c   1.000
_cell.angle_alpha   90.00
_cell.angle_beta   90.00
_cell.angle_gamma   90.00
#
_symmetry.space_group_name_H-M   'P 1'
#
loop_
_entity.id
_entity.type
_entity.pdbx_description
1 polymer ?
#
loop_
_entity_poly.entity_id
_entity_poly.type
_entity_poly.pdbx_seq_one_letter_code
_entity_poly.pdbx_strand_id
1 'polypeptide(L)'
;MDSANAIVEYGVGVKCATITPDEARVEEFGLKEMYRSPNGTIRNILGGTIFREPIVIKNVPRLVPGWTQPVVIGRHAYGDQYRATDFLVPGPGKLTLRFEPADGGEVQEYEVFDFSDSGVALGMYNLDDSIIGFARACLNYGLDRRS
;
A
#
# COMPACT_ATOMS: atom_id res chain seq x y z
N MET A 1 -14.16 -8.27 4.62
CA MET A 1 -14.30 -7.13 5.58
C MET A 1 -14.58 -7.61 6.99
N ASP A 2 -15.45 -8.57 7.20
CA ASP A 2 -15.91 -9.01 8.53
C ASP A 2 -14.78 -9.47 9.46
N SER A 3 -13.82 -10.25 8.94
CA SER A 3 -12.64 -10.67 9.72
C SER A 3 -11.76 -9.49 10.17
N ALA A 4 -11.63 -8.45 9.37
CA ALA A 4 -10.87 -7.26 9.76
C ALA A 4 -11.61 -6.45 10.82
N ASN A 5 -12.93 -6.30 10.69
CA ASN A 5 -13.76 -5.63 11.69
C ASN A 5 -13.75 -6.39 13.02
N ALA A 6 -13.81 -7.72 12.98
CA ALA A 6 -13.66 -8.55 14.18
C ALA A 6 -12.30 -8.35 14.86
N ILE A 7 -11.21 -8.21 14.09
CA ILE A 7 -9.89 -7.91 14.67
C ILE A 7 -9.88 -6.53 15.34
N VAL A 8 -10.55 -5.52 14.75
CA VAL A 8 -10.70 -4.21 15.38
C VAL A 8 -11.46 -4.31 16.70
N GLU A 9 -12.55 -5.09 16.73
CA GLU A 9 -13.40 -5.26 17.90
C GLU A 9 -12.70 -6.03 19.03
N TYR A 10 -12.05 -7.15 18.71
CA TYR A 10 -11.46 -8.05 19.71
C TYR A 10 -9.97 -7.81 19.97
N GLY A 11 -9.31 -6.95 19.22
CA GLY A 11 -7.89 -6.61 19.39
C GLY A 11 -6.90 -7.71 19.02
N VAL A 12 -7.34 -8.82 18.44
CA VAL A 12 -6.51 -9.97 18.10
C VAL A 12 -6.97 -10.63 16.81
N GLY A 13 -6.03 -11.15 16.02
CA GLY A 13 -6.34 -11.89 14.81
C GLY A 13 -5.17 -12.74 14.33
N VAL A 14 -5.48 -13.90 13.76
CA VAL A 14 -4.52 -14.78 13.12
C VAL A 14 -4.93 -14.97 11.65
N LYS A 15 -4.01 -14.69 10.74
CA LYS A 15 -4.24 -14.86 9.32
C LYS A 15 -3.21 -15.78 8.70
N CYS A 16 -3.69 -16.89 8.14
CA CYS A 16 -2.89 -17.78 7.32
C CYS A 16 -2.66 -17.20 5.91
N ALA A 17 -1.82 -17.86 5.12
CA ALA A 17 -1.56 -17.47 3.75
C ALA A 17 -2.85 -17.51 2.90
N THR A 18 -3.00 -16.54 2.00
CA THR A 18 -4.08 -16.47 1.03
C THR A 18 -3.51 -16.20 -0.35
N ILE A 19 -4.21 -16.69 -1.37
CA ILE A 19 -3.90 -16.38 -2.77
C ILE A 19 -4.72 -15.16 -3.18
N THR A 20 -4.07 -14.19 -3.82
CA THR A 20 -4.77 -13.12 -4.52
C THR A 20 -5.12 -13.63 -5.91
N PRO A 21 -6.40 -13.65 -6.33
CA PRO A 21 -6.76 -14.12 -7.64
C PRO A 21 -6.22 -13.18 -8.73
N ASP A 22 -5.72 -13.78 -9.78
CA ASP A 22 -5.48 -13.17 -11.09
C ASP A 22 -6.58 -13.64 -12.08
N GLU A 23 -6.50 -13.23 -13.33
CA GLU A 23 -7.48 -13.58 -14.36
C GLU A 23 -7.63 -15.08 -14.53
N ALA A 24 -6.51 -15.82 -14.54
CA ALA A 24 -6.51 -17.28 -14.65
C ALA A 24 -7.21 -17.95 -13.45
N ARG A 25 -7.01 -17.40 -12.25
CA ARG A 25 -7.67 -17.88 -11.01
C ARG A 25 -9.16 -17.57 -10.99
N VAL A 26 -9.57 -16.46 -11.53
CA VAL A 26 -10.99 -16.09 -11.66
C VAL A 26 -11.70 -17.13 -12.53
N GLU A 27 -11.10 -17.52 -13.64
CA GLU A 27 -11.63 -18.54 -14.54
C GLU A 27 -11.60 -19.94 -13.90
N GLU A 28 -10.45 -20.37 -13.36
CA GLU A 28 -10.24 -21.67 -12.72
C GLU A 28 -11.26 -21.95 -11.60
N PHE A 29 -11.53 -20.97 -10.76
CA PHE A 29 -12.41 -21.11 -9.60
C PHE A 29 -13.83 -20.56 -9.81
N GLY A 30 -14.16 -20.08 -10.99
CA GLY A 30 -15.46 -19.53 -11.31
C GLY A 30 -15.84 -18.35 -10.40
N LEU A 31 -14.88 -17.47 -10.08
CA LEU A 31 -15.11 -16.33 -9.21
C LEU A 31 -15.99 -15.29 -9.91
N LYS A 32 -16.81 -14.58 -9.14
CA LYS A 32 -17.68 -13.51 -9.66
C LYS A 32 -16.92 -12.31 -10.18
N GLU A 33 -15.74 -12.07 -9.61
CA GLU A 33 -14.87 -10.95 -9.95
C GLU A 33 -13.43 -11.24 -9.50
N MET A 34 -12.48 -10.46 -10.00
CA MET A 34 -11.10 -10.49 -9.52
C MET A 34 -10.99 -9.72 -8.21
N TYR A 35 -11.16 -10.42 -7.09
CA TYR A 35 -11.09 -9.83 -5.76
C TYR A 35 -9.71 -9.25 -5.45
N ARG A 36 -9.69 -8.08 -4.81
CA ARG A 36 -8.46 -7.46 -4.31
C ARG A 36 -7.80 -8.36 -3.25
N SER A 37 -6.47 -8.17 -3.06
CA SER A 37 -5.73 -8.91 -2.06
C SER A 37 -6.37 -8.82 -0.67
N PRO A 38 -6.71 -9.96 -0.02
CA PRO A 38 -7.22 -9.96 1.34
C PRO A 38 -6.24 -9.32 2.34
N ASN A 39 -4.92 -9.45 2.08
CA ASN A 39 -3.88 -8.82 2.88
C ASN A 39 -3.99 -7.29 2.83
N GLY A 40 -4.13 -6.72 1.63
CA GLY A 40 -4.30 -5.29 1.44
C GLY A 40 -5.58 -4.77 2.10
N THR A 41 -6.70 -5.49 1.91
CA THR A 41 -8.00 -5.12 2.49
C THR A 41 -7.95 -5.10 4.02
N ILE A 42 -7.40 -6.14 4.65
CA ILE A 42 -7.29 -6.23 6.11
C ILE A 42 -6.39 -5.11 6.64
N ARG A 43 -5.21 -4.90 6.05
CA ARG A 43 -4.28 -3.84 6.47
C ARG A 43 -4.88 -2.45 6.36
N ASN A 44 -5.60 -2.18 5.30
CA ASN A 44 -6.23 -0.87 5.10
C ASN A 44 -7.35 -0.58 6.10
N ILE A 45 -8.06 -1.62 6.57
CA ILE A 45 -9.08 -1.48 7.60
C ILE A 45 -8.45 -1.31 8.98
N LEU A 46 -7.42 -2.10 9.30
CA LEU A 46 -6.74 -2.03 10.60
C LEU A 46 -5.88 -0.77 10.75
N GLY A 47 -5.31 -0.28 9.65
CA GLY A 47 -4.32 0.80 9.69
C GLY A 47 -3.00 0.38 10.32
N GLY A 48 -2.16 1.35 10.63
CA GLY A 48 -0.91 1.16 11.37
C GLY A 48 0.31 0.86 10.51
N THR A 49 1.45 0.70 11.19
CA THR A 49 2.76 0.50 10.58
C THR A 49 3.39 -0.77 11.14
N ILE A 50 4.00 -1.55 10.27
CA ILE A 50 4.75 -2.75 10.65
C ILE A 50 6.22 -2.51 10.36
N PHE A 51 7.08 -2.74 11.37
CA PHE A 51 8.52 -2.75 11.21
C PHE A 51 9.04 -4.18 11.15
N ARG A 52 9.78 -4.50 10.10
CA ARG A 52 10.45 -5.78 9.92
C ARG A 52 11.91 -5.61 10.25
N GLU A 53 12.34 -6.25 11.33
CA GLU A 53 13.73 -6.28 11.74
C GLU A 53 14.45 -7.47 11.12
N PRO A 54 15.76 -7.35 10.85
CA PRO A 54 16.54 -8.47 10.37
C PRO A 54 16.70 -9.53 11.47
N ILE A 55 16.46 -10.77 11.11
CA ILE A 55 16.80 -11.93 11.97
C ILE A 55 18.20 -12.39 11.57
N VAL A 56 19.18 -12.20 12.47
CA VAL A 56 20.57 -12.56 12.24
C VAL A 56 20.90 -13.86 12.98
N ILE A 57 21.26 -14.89 12.22
CA ILE A 57 21.67 -16.19 12.74
C ILE A 57 23.17 -16.34 12.50
N LYS A 58 23.96 -16.63 13.57
CA LYS A 58 25.42 -16.61 13.52
C LYS A 58 26.04 -17.53 12.47
N ASN A 59 25.46 -18.69 12.27
CA ASN A 59 25.97 -19.74 11.38
C ASN A 59 25.27 -19.82 10.03
N VAL A 60 24.43 -18.83 9.71
CA VAL A 60 23.79 -18.69 8.39
C VAL A 60 24.39 -17.49 7.68
N PRO A 61 25.06 -17.66 6.54
CA PRO A 61 25.61 -16.54 5.77
C PRO A 61 24.52 -15.56 5.35
N ARG A 62 24.83 -14.26 5.39
CA ARG A 62 23.94 -13.20 4.89
C ARG A 62 23.88 -13.25 3.37
N LEU A 63 22.70 -13.00 2.80
CA LEU A 63 22.52 -12.86 1.35
C LEU A 63 23.38 -11.73 0.76
N VAL A 64 23.56 -10.64 1.51
CA VAL A 64 24.41 -9.51 1.13
C VAL A 64 25.49 -9.35 2.19
N PRO A 65 26.67 -9.97 2.01
CA PRO A 65 27.74 -9.98 3.03
C PRO A 65 28.23 -8.60 3.45
N GLY A 66 28.20 -7.62 2.54
CA GLY A 66 28.63 -6.24 2.79
C GLY A 66 27.71 -5.41 3.69
N TRP A 67 26.52 -5.89 3.98
CA TRP A 67 25.59 -5.19 4.90
C TRP A 67 25.99 -5.50 6.35
N THR A 68 26.75 -4.62 6.95
CA THR A 68 27.25 -4.77 8.31
C THR A 68 26.33 -4.18 9.38
N GLN A 69 25.44 -3.29 8.98
CA GLN A 69 24.44 -2.65 9.84
C GLN A 69 23.04 -3.24 9.60
N PRO A 70 22.17 -3.29 10.62
CA PRO A 70 20.80 -3.74 10.44
C PRO A 70 20.02 -2.78 9.54
N VAL A 71 19.23 -3.35 8.61
CA VAL A 71 18.28 -2.61 7.77
C VAL A 71 16.89 -2.96 8.24
N VAL A 72 16.15 -1.97 8.70
CA VAL A 72 14.77 -2.13 9.17
C VAL A 72 13.81 -1.63 8.09
N ILE A 73 12.80 -2.44 7.76
CA ILE A 73 11.80 -2.10 6.77
C ILE A 73 10.52 -1.68 7.47
N GLY A 74 10.18 -0.40 7.41
CA GLY A 74 8.88 0.13 7.79
C GLY A 74 7.88 -0.04 6.64
N ARG A 75 6.68 -0.55 6.94
CA ARG A 75 5.61 -0.72 5.96
C ARG A 75 4.40 0.09 6.36
N HIS A 76 4.04 1.06 5.51
CA HIS A 76 2.80 1.81 5.61
C HIS A 76 1.66 1.03 4.95
N ALA A 77 0.49 1.01 5.59
CA ALA A 77 -0.65 0.20 5.16
C ALA A 77 -1.83 1.05 4.67
N TYR A 78 -1.58 2.07 3.85
CA TYR A 78 -2.67 2.93 3.38
C TYR A 78 -2.42 3.51 1.99
N GLY A 79 -3.47 3.85 1.28
CA GLY A 79 -3.71 4.80 0.20
C GLY A 79 -2.78 4.85 -1.02
N ASP A 80 -1.65 4.22 -0.92
CA ASP A 80 -0.62 4.18 -1.94
C ASP A 80 -0.89 3.08 -2.99
N GLN A 81 0.12 2.32 -3.34
CA GLN A 81 0.08 1.24 -4.32
C GLN A 81 -1.15 0.30 -4.21
N TYR A 82 -1.69 0.06 -3.00
CA TYR A 82 -2.82 -0.86 -2.80
C TYR A 82 -4.19 -0.27 -3.15
N ARG A 83 -4.28 1.05 -3.29
CA ARG A 83 -5.50 1.78 -3.66
C ARG A 83 -5.29 2.67 -4.88
N ALA A 84 -4.18 2.52 -5.57
CA ALA A 84 -3.92 3.23 -6.80
C ALA A 84 -5.01 2.92 -7.84
N THR A 85 -5.29 3.92 -8.65
CA THR A 85 -6.10 3.76 -9.87
C THR A 85 -5.15 3.81 -11.04
N ASP A 86 -5.10 2.73 -11.81
CA ASP A 86 -4.26 2.62 -13.00
C ASP A 86 -5.10 2.29 -14.22
N PHE A 87 -4.65 2.74 -15.38
CA PHE A 87 -5.31 2.46 -16.64
C PHE A 87 -4.33 2.55 -17.83
N LEU A 88 -4.70 1.87 -18.91
CA LEU A 88 -3.98 1.97 -20.18
C LEU A 88 -4.37 3.25 -20.91
N VAL A 89 -3.39 4.06 -21.25
CA VAL A 89 -3.55 5.22 -22.13
C VAL A 89 -3.53 4.73 -23.58
N PRO A 90 -4.62 4.87 -24.34
CA PRO A 90 -4.75 4.21 -25.66
C PRO A 90 -3.97 4.90 -26.78
N GLY A 91 -3.49 6.13 -26.59
CA GLY A 91 -2.79 6.92 -27.62
C GLY A 91 -2.49 8.34 -27.16
N PRO A 92 -2.13 9.23 -28.08
CA PRO A 92 -1.80 10.62 -27.77
C PRO A 92 -2.91 11.34 -27.01
N GLY A 93 -2.55 12.17 -26.03
CA GLY A 93 -3.49 12.94 -25.23
C GLY A 93 -2.94 13.41 -23.92
N LYS A 94 -3.67 14.29 -23.25
CA LYS A 94 -3.27 14.90 -21.99
C LYS A 94 -3.83 14.16 -20.79
N LEU A 95 -2.97 13.89 -19.83
CA LEU A 95 -3.35 13.43 -18.50
C LEU A 95 -3.41 14.62 -17.55
N THR A 96 -4.54 14.81 -16.89
CA THR A 96 -4.72 15.86 -15.88
C THR A 96 -5.18 15.25 -14.55
N LEU A 97 -4.75 15.85 -13.44
CA LEU A 97 -5.32 15.64 -12.11
C LEU A 97 -6.27 16.78 -11.81
N ARG A 98 -7.51 16.45 -11.47
CA ARG A 98 -8.54 17.41 -11.09
C ARG A 98 -9.00 17.14 -9.66
N PHE A 99 -8.96 18.18 -8.83
CA PHE A 99 -9.56 18.17 -7.51
C PHE A 99 -10.74 19.11 -7.49
N GLU A 100 -11.89 18.60 -7.07
CA GLU A 100 -13.15 19.32 -6.97
C GLU A 100 -13.60 19.35 -5.50
N PRO A 101 -13.53 20.51 -4.84
CA PRO A 101 -13.95 20.65 -3.46
C PRO A 101 -15.43 20.35 -3.27
N ALA A 102 -15.78 19.59 -2.21
CA ALA A 102 -17.15 19.23 -1.89
C ALA A 102 -18.04 20.42 -1.45
N ASP A 103 -17.42 21.50 -1.00
CA ASP A 103 -18.09 22.75 -0.58
C ASP A 103 -18.36 23.72 -1.74
N GLY A 104 -18.02 23.33 -2.98
CA GLY A 104 -18.19 24.18 -4.18
C GLY A 104 -17.09 25.23 -4.34
N GLY A 105 -15.96 25.08 -3.64
CA GLY A 105 -14.78 25.94 -3.79
C GLY A 105 -14.15 25.84 -5.18
N GLU A 106 -13.05 26.55 -5.37
CA GLU A 106 -12.33 26.63 -6.65
C GLU A 106 -11.77 25.25 -7.04
N VAL A 107 -12.11 24.80 -8.26
CA VAL A 107 -11.59 23.58 -8.85
C VAL A 107 -10.10 23.74 -9.17
N GLN A 108 -9.30 22.79 -8.75
CA GLN A 108 -7.86 22.74 -9.07
C GLN A 108 -7.60 21.71 -10.15
N GLU A 109 -6.85 22.08 -11.17
CA GLU A 109 -6.48 21.17 -12.26
C GLU A 109 -5.00 21.31 -12.56
N TYR A 110 -4.32 20.17 -12.68
CA TYR A 110 -2.89 20.09 -12.95
C TYR A 110 -2.64 19.16 -14.13
N GLU A 111 -1.99 19.68 -15.17
CA GLU A 111 -1.48 18.82 -16.24
C GLU A 111 -0.32 17.97 -15.70
N VAL A 112 -0.45 16.64 -15.84
CA VAL A 112 0.56 15.67 -15.40
C VAL A 112 1.51 15.34 -16.52
N PHE A 113 0.95 15.00 -17.70
CA PHE A 113 1.75 14.61 -18.85
C PHE A 113 0.94 14.75 -20.17
N ASP A 114 1.65 15.07 -21.25
CA ASP A 114 1.12 15.07 -22.59
C ASP A 114 1.70 13.87 -23.36
N PHE A 115 0.88 12.84 -23.52
CA PHE A 115 1.27 11.60 -24.18
C PHE A 115 1.34 11.81 -25.69
N SER A 116 2.48 11.46 -26.30
CA SER A 116 2.64 11.40 -27.74
C SER A 116 2.26 10.06 -28.36
N ASP A 117 2.07 9.03 -27.54
CA ASP A 117 1.69 7.68 -27.94
C ASP A 117 0.96 6.96 -26.77
N SER A 118 0.63 5.69 -26.96
CA SER A 118 0.06 4.85 -25.92
C SER A 118 0.99 4.68 -24.73
N GLY A 119 0.41 4.42 -23.54
CA GLY A 119 1.19 4.26 -22.33
C GLY A 119 0.34 3.76 -21.18
N VAL A 120 0.81 4.03 -19.95
CA VAL A 120 0.08 3.74 -18.72
C VAL A 120 0.06 4.97 -17.82
N ALA A 121 -1.01 5.11 -17.04
CA ALA A 121 -1.14 6.16 -16.04
C ALA A 121 -1.54 5.56 -14.71
N LEU A 122 -1.06 6.16 -13.62
CA LEU A 122 -1.31 5.74 -12.24
C LEU A 122 -1.59 6.97 -11.36
N GLY A 123 -2.71 6.94 -10.65
CA GLY A 123 -3.05 7.90 -9.61
C GLY A 123 -2.99 7.28 -8.22
N MET A 124 -2.35 7.98 -7.27
CA MET A 124 -2.28 7.59 -5.86
C MET A 124 -2.74 8.75 -4.98
N TYR A 125 -3.16 8.44 -3.76
CA TYR A 125 -3.53 9.44 -2.76
C TYR A 125 -3.13 8.97 -1.36
N ASN A 126 -3.07 9.90 -0.42
CA ASN A 126 -2.94 9.58 0.99
C ASN A 126 -3.74 10.62 1.83
N LEU A 127 -3.92 10.32 3.11
CA LEU A 127 -4.57 11.21 4.07
C LEU A 127 -3.56 11.69 5.11
N ASP A 128 -3.71 12.92 5.57
CA ASP A 128 -2.82 13.52 6.56
C ASP A 128 -2.69 12.68 7.83
N ASP A 129 -3.80 12.20 8.37
CA ASP A 129 -3.78 11.35 9.57
C ASP A 129 -2.97 10.06 9.36
N SER A 130 -3.04 9.46 8.17
CA SER A 130 -2.25 8.28 7.82
C SER A 130 -0.76 8.62 7.72
N ILE A 131 -0.40 9.73 7.09
CA ILE A 131 0.98 10.23 6.97
C ILE A 131 1.55 10.54 8.35
N ILE A 132 0.82 11.27 9.17
CA ILE A 132 1.21 11.65 10.55
C ILE A 132 1.40 10.39 11.40
N GLY A 133 0.47 9.44 11.32
CA GLY A 133 0.54 8.17 12.04
C GLY A 133 1.78 7.36 11.66
N PHE A 134 2.09 7.26 10.38
CA PHE A 134 3.30 6.59 9.89
C PHE A 134 4.59 7.30 10.35
N ALA A 135 4.66 8.61 10.20
CA ALA A 135 5.82 9.41 10.63
C ALA A 135 6.06 9.25 12.14
N ARG A 136 5.00 9.37 12.95
CA ARG A 136 5.08 9.19 14.41
C ARG A 136 5.55 7.79 14.81
N ALA A 137 5.04 6.75 14.15
CA ALA A 137 5.48 5.37 14.38
C ALA A 137 6.96 5.19 14.03
N CYS A 138 7.43 5.73 12.91
CA CYS A 138 8.85 5.68 12.51
C CYS A 138 9.76 6.39 13.50
N LEU A 139 9.39 7.58 13.95
CA LEU A 139 10.17 8.37 14.92
C LEU A 139 10.26 7.66 16.28
N ASN A 140 9.14 7.15 16.80
CA ASN A 140 9.12 6.40 18.05
C ASN A 140 9.98 5.14 17.96
N TYR A 141 9.84 4.37 16.88
CA TYR A 141 10.67 3.20 16.65
C TYR A 141 12.17 3.55 16.64
N GLY A 142 12.53 4.65 15.97
CA GLY A 142 13.90 5.14 15.92
C GLY A 142 14.46 5.57 17.29
N LEU A 143 13.60 6.14 18.14
CA LEU A 143 13.98 6.50 19.52
C LEU A 143 14.20 5.25 20.38
N ASP A 144 13.30 4.29 20.33
CA ASP A 144 13.39 3.03 21.08
C ASP A 144 14.65 2.22 20.74
N ARG A 145 15.20 2.41 19.51
CA ARG A 145 16.40 1.73 19.06
C ARG A 145 17.71 2.43 19.43
N ARG A 146 17.65 3.64 19.96
CA ARG A 146 18.83 4.39 20.44
C ARG A 146 19.12 4.21 21.92
N SER A 147 18.22 3.58 22.68
CA SER A 147 18.34 3.27 24.11
C SER A 147 18.95 1.84 24.35
#